data_de7d4c86482249b3ed647a20025921c8
#
_entry.id   de7d4c86482249b3ed647a20025921c8
#
_cell.length_a   1.000
_cell.length_b   1.000
_cell.length_c   1.000
_cell.angle_alpha   90.00
_cell.angle_beta   90.00
_cell.angle_gamma   90.00
#
_symmetry.space_group_name_H-M   'P 1'
#
loop_
_entity.id
_entity.type
_entity.pdbx_description
1 polymer ?
#
loop_
_entity_poly.entity_id
_entity_poly.type
_entity_poly.pdbx_seq_one_letter_code
_entity_poly.pdbx_strand_id
1 'polypeptide(L)'
;IINIERPDAILHFTDPRFWQWLYQIEHEVRQHIPIMYYNIWDDLPYPFWNEPFYESCDLIMNISRQTQNIVKNVLRKHPKPDWAVQWVPHGVNENRFCTITPSYEHYDEYNKFKDEFKAKHNVDFIVFWNNRNIRRKQPGDLILAFKHFCDQLTPEQASKCALLMHTQISDDNGTDLMAVKNALAPDCNVIFSTNGVAPKILNFYYNMSATTVNIASNEGFGISWCESLHAGTPIINNSTGGLQDGCRFEDEN
;
A
#
# COMPACT_ATOMS: atom_id res chain seq x y z
N ILE A 1 17.63 -27.27 -7.89
CA ILE A 1 18.00 -25.96 -7.31
C ILE A 1 18.56 -26.18 -5.91
N ILE A 2 17.80 -26.76 -4.95
CA ILE A 2 18.22 -26.92 -3.54
C ILE A 2 19.57 -27.60 -3.42
N ASN A 3 19.80 -28.70 -4.13
CA ASN A 3 21.07 -29.43 -4.10
C ASN A 3 22.26 -28.67 -4.71
N ILE A 4 21.97 -27.68 -5.56
CA ILE A 4 23.00 -26.84 -6.21
C ILE A 4 23.31 -25.64 -5.33
N GLU A 5 22.30 -24.91 -4.91
CA GLU A 5 22.43 -23.65 -4.15
C GLU A 5 22.70 -23.87 -2.67
N ARG A 6 22.32 -25.05 -2.12
CA ARG A 6 22.46 -25.41 -0.70
C ARG A 6 22.06 -24.32 0.27
N PRO A 7 20.82 -23.79 0.16
CA PRO A 7 20.38 -22.70 1.02
C PRO A 7 20.24 -23.17 2.48
N ASP A 8 20.48 -22.27 3.42
CA ASP A 8 20.26 -22.51 4.86
C ASP A 8 18.78 -22.40 5.24
N ALA A 9 17.99 -21.69 4.44
CA ALA A 9 16.55 -21.53 4.62
C ALA A 9 15.87 -21.18 3.28
N ILE A 10 14.59 -21.49 3.18
CA ILE A 10 13.73 -21.05 2.05
C ILE A 10 12.79 -19.98 2.57
N LEU A 11 12.87 -18.77 2.01
CA LEU A 11 11.92 -17.70 2.26
C LEU A 11 10.93 -17.62 1.11
N HIS A 12 9.70 -18.02 1.40
CA HIS A 12 8.57 -17.87 0.49
C HIS A 12 7.90 -16.51 0.70
N PHE A 13 7.62 -15.81 -0.39
CA PHE A 13 6.91 -14.54 -0.41
C PHE A 13 5.72 -14.60 -1.39
N THR A 14 4.61 -13.91 -1.11
CA THR A 14 3.37 -13.85 -1.86
C THR A 14 2.35 -14.96 -1.54
N ASP A 15 1.32 -15.14 -2.36
CA ASP A 15 0.23 -16.11 -2.15
C ASP A 15 0.76 -17.56 -2.19
N PRO A 16 0.49 -18.39 -1.18
CA PRO A 16 1.01 -19.74 -1.11
C PRO A 16 0.54 -20.64 -2.26
N ARG A 17 -0.56 -20.32 -2.93
CA ARG A 17 -1.07 -21.08 -4.07
C ARG A 17 -0.10 -21.12 -5.25
N PHE A 18 0.77 -20.12 -5.38
CA PHE A 18 1.82 -20.10 -6.42
C PHE A 18 3.00 -21.00 -6.07
N TRP A 19 3.06 -21.50 -4.83
CA TRP A 19 4.15 -22.31 -4.29
C TRP A 19 3.73 -23.73 -3.99
N GLN A 20 2.62 -24.22 -4.53
CA GLN A 20 2.11 -25.57 -4.29
C GLN A 20 3.15 -26.66 -4.52
N TRP A 21 3.98 -26.50 -5.54
CA TRP A 21 5.08 -27.43 -5.85
C TRP A 21 6.06 -27.60 -4.67
N LEU A 22 6.34 -26.53 -3.92
CA LEU A 22 7.19 -26.59 -2.73
C LEU A 22 6.47 -27.32 -1.58
N TYR A 23 5.21 -26.99 -1.36
CA TYR A 23 4.41 -27.58 -0.29
C TYR A 23 4.07 -29.05 -0.53
N GLN A 24 4.05 -29.52 -1.76
CA GLN A 24 3.88 -30.95 -2.07
C GLN A 24 5.06 -31.82 -1.62
N ILE A 25 6.27 -31.24 -1.53
CA ILE A 25 7.48 -31.92 -1.09
C ILE A 25 8.04 -31.37 0.24
N GLU A 26 7.25 -30.60 0.98
CA GLU A 26 7.68 -29.90 2.19
C GLU A 26 8.25 -30.86 3.24
N HIS A 27 7.65 -32.04 3.39
CA HIS A 27 8.06 -33.07 4.34
C HIS A 27 9.48 -33.61 4.07
N GLU A 28 9.94 -33.61 2.82
CA GLU A 28 11.31 -33.95 2.46
C GLU A 28 12.24 -32.76 2.70
N VAL A 29 11.83 -31.57 2.25
CA VAL A 29 12.62 -30.34 2.32
C VAL A 29 12.91 -29.96 3.78
N ARG A 30 11.89 -29.98 4.63
CA ARG A 30 11.98 -29.56 6.04
C ARG A 30 12.83 -30.46 6.93
N GLN A 31 13.19 -31.66 6.45
CA GLN A 31 14.18 -32.48 7.16
C GLN A 31 15.59 -31.86 7.13
N HIS A 32 15.85 -30.95 6.20
CA HIS A 32 17.19 -30.39 5.98
C HIS A 32 17.18 -28.85 5.98
N ILE A 33 16.08 -28.19 5.55
CA ILE A 33 16.02 -26.77 5.31
C ILE A 33 14.68 -26.23 5.82
N PRO A 34 14.65 -25.26 6.75
CA PRO A 34 13.41 -24.66 7.20
C PRO A 34 12.72 -23.85 6.10
N ILE A 35 11.39 -23.88 6.10
CA ILE A 35 10.54 -23.07 5.21
C ILE A 35 9.98 -21.90 6.01
N MET A 36 10.30 -20.69 5.57
CA MET A 36 9.78 -19.44 6.12
C MET A 36 8.82 -18.79 5.13
N TYR A 37 7.73 -18.25 5.64
CA TYR A 37 6.74 -17.58 4.83
C TYR A 37 6.57 -16.12 5.23
N TYR A 38 6.79 -15.20 4.28
CA TYR A 38 6.44 -13.80 4.44
C TYR A 38 5.03 -13.58 3.90
N ASN A 39 4.06 -13.56 4.80
CA ASN A 39 2.63 -13.59 4.52
C ASN A 39 2.05 -12.19 4.32
N ILE A 40 1.43 -11.97 3.17
CA ILE A 40 0.83 -10.70 2.76
C ILE A 40 -0.71 -10.76 2.67
N TRP A 41 -1.34 -11.80 3.23
CA TRP A 41 -2.80 -11.94 3.17
C TRP A 41 -3.50 -10.77 3.85
N ASP A 42 -4.48 -10.18 3.18
CA ASP A 42 -5.07 -8.89 3.58
C ASP A 42 -6.59 -8.92 3.73
N ASP A 43 -7.25 -10.09 3.58
CA ASP A 43 -8.69 -10.17 3.46
C ASP A 43 -9.34 -11.16 4.44
N LEU A 44 -10.60 -10.89 4.76
CA LEU A 44 -11.52 -11.75 5.49
C LEU A 44 -12.65 -12.21 4.55
N PRO A 45 -13.28 -13.36 4.81
CA PRO A 45 -13.19 -14.23 6.00
C PRO A 45 -11.87 -14.99 6.10
N TYR A 46 -11.62 -15.58 7.29
CA TYR A 46 -10.40 -16.35 7.54
C TYR A 46 -10.17 -17.40 6.45
N PRO A 47 -8.99 -17.42 5.80
CA PRO A 47 -8.68 -18.33 4.70
C PRO A 47 -8.30 -19.73 5.23
N PHE A 48 -9.26 -20.49 5.75
CA PHE A 48 -9.01 -21.84 6.29
C PHE A 48 -8.41 -22.80 5.25
N TRP A 49 -8.58 -22.53 3.97
CA TRP A 49 -7.90 -23.27 2.89
C TRP A 49 -6.38 -23.06 2.86
N ASN A 50 -5.86 -22.05 3.57
CA ASN A 50 -4.42 -21.82 3.71
C ASN A 50 -3.82 -22.58 4.91
N GLU A 51 -4.64 -23.24 5.75
CA GLU A 51 -4.18 -23.97 6.94
C GLU A 51 -3.00 -24.92 6.62
N PRO A 52 -3.06 -25.78 5.57
CA PRO A 52 -1.94 -26.69 5.27
C PRO A 52 -0.63 -25.96 4.94
N PHE A 53 -0.70 -24.80 4.28
CA PHE A 53 0.49 -24.02 3.98
C PHE A 53 1.09 -23.39 5.25
N TYR A 54 0.23 -22.89 6.14
CA TYR A 54 0.69 -22.32 7.41
C TYR A 54 1.28 -23.39 8.34
N GLU A 55 0.69 -24.58 8.39
CA GLU A 55 1.22 -25.71 9.17
C GLU A 55 2.59 -26.15 8.68
N SER A 56 2.81 -26.14 7.38
CA SER A 56 4.05 -26.55 6.72
C SER A 56 5.21 -25.55 6.85
N CYS A 57 4.98 -24.35 7.39
CA CYS A 57 6.03 -23.35 7.59
C CYS A 57 6.64 -23.45 8.98
N ASP A 58 7.95 -23.27 9.09
CA ASP A 58 8.66 -23.22 10.37
C ASP A 58 8.56 -21.83 11.02
N LEU A 59 8.52 -20.77 10.19
CA LEU A 59 8.30 -19.39 10.62
C LEU A 59 7.35 -18.68 9.65
N ILE A 60 6.35 -18.00 10.19
CA ILE A 60 5.43 -17.15 9.43
C ILE A 60 5.61 -15.70 9.89
N MET A 61 6.09 -14.87 8.98
CA MET A 61 6.26 -13.43 9.17
C MET A 61 5.07 -12.73 8.51
N ASN A 62 4.27 -12.03 9.28
CA ASN A 62 3.04 -11.42 8.83
C ASN A 62 3.23 -9.92 8.63
N ILE A 63 2.77 -9.41 7.50
CA ILE A 63 2.97 -8.04 7.05
C ILE A 63 2.22 -7.00 7.92
N SER A 64 1.13 -7.42 8.57
CA SER A 64 0.33 -6.59 9.48
C SER A 64 -0.11 -7.39 10.71
N ARG A 65 -0.57 -6.68 11.75
CA ARG A 65 -1.18 -7.30 12.94
C ARG A 65 -2.46 -8.06 12.57
N GLN A 66 -3.25 -7.52 11.63
CA GLN A 66 -4.42 -8.23 11.10
C GLN A 66 -4.02 -9.55 10.44
N THR A 67 -2.98 -9.55 9.60
CA THR A 67 -2.47 -10.78 8.95
C THR A 67 -1.99 -11.79 9.97
N GLN A 68 -1.29 -11.35 11.03
CA GLN A 68 -0.87 -12.22 12.13
C GLN A 68 -2.08 -12.84 12.86
N ASN A 69 -3.10 -12.03 13.13
CA ASN A 69 -4.33 -12.50 13.77
C ASN A 69 -5.08 -13.51 12.87
N ILE A 70 -5.12 -13.27 11.56
CA ILE A 70 -5.68 -14.21 10.58
C ILE A 70 -4.99 -15.58 10.68
N VAL A 71 -3.64 -15.61 10.66
CA VAL A 71 -2.88 -16.86 10.77
C VAL A 71 -3.18 -17.57 12.09
N LYS A 72 -3.17 -16.86 13.22
CA LYS A 72 -3.49 -17.44 14.54
C LYS A 72 -4.89 -18.03 14.58
N ASN A 73 -5.87 -17.38 13.95
CA ASN A 73 -7.25 -17.90 13.88
C ASN A 73 -7.38 -19.10 12.94
N VAL A 74 -6.68 -19.12 11.82
CA VAL A 74 -6.65 -20.29 10.92
C VAL A 74 -6.05 -21.49 11.64
N LEU A 75 -4.93 -21.29 12.32
CA LEU A 75 -4.21 -22.35 13.07
C LEU A 75 -4.76 -22.64 14.48
N ARG A 76 -5.97 -22.13 14.83
CA ARG A 76 -6.51 -22.23 16.20
C ARG A 76 -6.63 -23.66 16.75
N LYS A 77 -6.76 -24.67 15.87
CA LYS A 77 -6.83 -26.09 16.27
C LYS A 77 -5.45 -26.69 16.53
N HIS A 78 -4.45 -26.21 15.82
CA HIS A 78 -3.04 -26.64 15.91
C HIS A 78 -2.13 -25.42 16.00
N PRO A 79 -2.17 -24.69 17.14
CA PRO A 79 -1.47 -23.42 17.25
C PRO A 79 0.05 -23.64 17.23
N LYS A 80 0.72 -22.82 16.47
CA LYS A 80 2.18 -22.73 16.49
C LYS A 80 2.64 -21.94 17.71
N PRO A 81 3.87 -22.16 18.18
CA PRO A 81 4.46 -21.34 19.24
C PRO A 81 4.56 -19.88 18.77
N ASP A 82 4.48 -18.94 19.71
CA ASP A 82 4.43 -17.50 19.40
C ASP A 82 5.63 -17.02 18.58
N TRP A 83 6.82 -17.60 18.80
CA TRP A 83 8.01 -17.24 18.02
C TRP A 83 7.90 -17.63 16.54
N ALA A 84 7.02 -18.57 16.18
CA ALA A 84 6.85 -19.04 14.80
C ALA A 84 5.79 -18.27 14.01
N VAL A 85 5.06 -17.36 14.66
CA VAL A 85 4.03 -16.51 14.00
C VAL A 85 4.27 -15.06 14.41
N GLN A 86 5.09 -14.35 13.66
CA GLN A 86 5.56 -13.02 13.99
C GLN A 86 4.92 -11.94 13.13
N TRP A 87 4.80 -10.73 13.68
CA TRP A 87 4.50 -9.52 12.93
C TRP A 87 5.81 -8.89 12.46
N VAL A 88 5.97 -8.78 11.16
CA VAL A 88 7.16 -8.19 10.51
C VAL A 88 6.67 -7.25 9.40
N PRO A 89 6.46 -5.96 9.67
CA PRO A 89 5.97 -5.01 8.69
C PRO A 89 7.00 -4.75 7.58
N HIS A 90 6.53 -4.20 6.45
CA HIS A 90 7.43 -3.67 5.44
C HIS A 90 8.23 -2.48 5.96
N GLY A 91 9.43 -2.30 5.41
CA GLY A 91 10.22 -1.09 5.56
C GLY A 91 10.15 -0.21 4.32
N VAL A 92 10.35 1.08 4.51
CA VAL A 92 10.56 2.07 3.46
C VAL A 92 11.97 2.63 3.55
N ASN A 93 12.60 2.83 2.42
CA ASN A 93 13.95 3.39 2.38
C ASN A 93 13.92 4.90 2.66
N GLU A 94 14.40 5.31 3.84
CA GLU A 94 14.44 6.71 4.28
C GLU A 94 15.28 7.64 3.41
N ASN A 95 16.25 7.10 2.67
CA ASN A 95 17.01 7.89 1.70
C ASN A 95 16.24 8.20 0.41
N ARG A 96 15.16 7.47 0.15
CA ARG A 96 14.29 7.67 -1.02
C ARG A 96 13.04 8.46 -0.70
N PHE A 97 12.49 8.24 0.49
CA PHE A 97 11.29 8.92 0.97
C PHE A 97 11.63 9.63 2.27
N CYS A 98 11.69 10.93 2.22
CA CYS A 98 12.06 11.80 3.35
C CYS A 98 11.40 13.16 3.19
N THR A 99 11.28 13.88 4.31
CA THR A 99 10.89 15.28 4.28
C THR A 99 11.95 16.11 3.57
N ILE A 100 11.56 16.89 2.57
CA ILE A 100 12.44 17.73 1.78
C ILE A 100 12.63 19.07 2.53
N THR A 101 13.84 19.27 3.02
CA THR A 101 14.28 20.50 3.71
C THR A 101 15.36 21.21 2.88
N PRO A 102 15.74 22.44 3.21
CA PRO A 102 16.83 23.14 2.49
C PRO A 102 18.18 22.40 2.45
N SER A 103 18.38 21.40 3.31
CA SER A 103 19.57 20.54 3.32
C SER A 103 19.46 19.32 2.40
N TYR A 104 18.30 19.11 1.79
CA TYR A 104 18.13 18.00 0.85
C TYR A 104 18.91 18.24 -0.44
N GLU A 105 19.64 17.24 -0.93
CA GLU A 105 20.50 17.35 -2.11
C GLU A 105 19.79 17.93 -3.35
N HIS A 106 18.50 17.57 -3.54
CA HIS A 106 17.70 18.01 -4.67
C HIS A 106 16.66 19.09 -4.31
N TYR A 107 16.91 19.91 -3.29
CA TYR A 107 15.97 20.92 -2.82
C TYR A 107 15.53 21.93 -3.88
N ASP A 108 16.48 22.48 -4.64
CA ASP A 108 16.17 23.45 -5.70
C ASP A 108 15.39 22.79 -6.87
N GLU A 109 15.75 21.56 -7.22
CA GLU A 109 15.02 20.77 -8.22
C GLU A 109 13.57 20.52 -7.78
N TYR A 110 13.38 20.16 -6.51
CA TYR A 110 12.05 19.99 -5.92
C TYR A 110 11.22 21.28 -5.98
N ASN A 111 11.78 22.41 -5.56
CA ASN A 111 11.04 23.68 -5.58
C ASN A 111 10.64 24.07 -6.99
N LYS A 112 11.56 23.97 -7.94
CA LYS A 112 11.27 24.21 -9.37
C LYS A 112 10.16 23.29 -9.86
N PHE A 113 10.25 21.98 -9.58
CA PHE A 113 9.24 20.99 -9.96
C PHE A 113 7.86 21.32 -9.37
N LYS A 114 7.81 21.61 -8.06
CA LYS A 114 6.59 21.97 -7.34
C LYS A 114 5.93 23.23 -7.91
N ASP A 115 6.74 24.28 -8.16
CA ASP A 115 6.23 25.56 -8.63
C ASP A 115 5.75 25.46 -10.09
N GLU A 116 6.46 24.75 -10.95
CA GLU A 116 6.03 24.44 -12.32
C GLU A 116 4.74 23.61 -12.33
N PHE A 117 4.64 22.59 -11.48
CA PHE A 117 3.44 21.76 -11.36
C PHE A 117 2.23 22.59 -10.92
N LYS A 118 2.40 23.38 -9.85
CA LYS A 118 1.32 24.24 -9.31
C LYS A 118 0.88 25.29 -10.31
N ALA A 119 1.81 25.94 -11.00
CA ALA A 119 1.53 26.92 -12.03
C ALA A 119 0.81 26.29 -13.23
N LYS A 120 1.30 25.16 -13.73
CA LYS A 120 0.71 24.44 -14.86
C LYS A 120 -0.75 24.05 -14.64
N HIS A 121 -1.07 23.60 -13.42
CA HIS A 121 -2.39 23.10 -13.07
C HIS A 121 -3.24 24.14 -12.34
N ASN A 122 -2.71 25.32 -12.03
CA ASN A 122 -3.33 26.42 -11.29
C ASN A 122 -3.82 25.96 -9.90
N VAL A 123 -3.02 25.19 -9.15
CA VAL A 123 -3.40 24.56 -7.86
C VAL A 123 -2.47 24.95 -6.74
N ASP A 124 -3.04 25.03 -5.54
CA ASP A 124 -2.30 25.29 -4.30
C ASP A 124 -2.46 24.16 -3.30
N PHE A 125 -3.60 23.46 -3.30
CA PHE A 125 -3.91 22.34 -2.42
C PHE A 125 -4.05 21.05 -3.20
N ILE A 126 -3.19 20.05 -2.87
CA ILE A 126 -3.12 18.77 -3.58
C ILE A 126 -3.45 17.65 -2.61
N VAL A 127 -4.46 16.86 -2.94
CA VAL A 127 -4.74 15.55 -2.33
C VAL A 127 -4.05 14.51 -3.21
N PHE A 128 -3.21 13.66 -2.63
CA PHE A 128 -2.45 12.67 -3.37
C PHE A 128 -2.97 11.25 -3.15
N TRP A 129 -2.98 10.46 -4.20
CA TRP A 129 -3.32 9.04 -4.18
C TRP A 129 -2.33 8.26 -5.04
N ASN A 130 -1.64 7.30 -4.41
CA ASN A 130 -0.64 6.45 -5.05
C ASN A 130 -0.99 4.99 -4.85
N ASN A 131 -1.69 4.40 -5.80
CA ASN A 131 -2.10 3.01 -5.79
C ASN A 131 -2.38 2.52 -7.21
N ARG A 132 -2.39 1.19 -7.40
CA ARG A 132 -2.90 0.58 -8.62
C ARG A 132 -4.41 0.79 -8.73
N ASN A 133 -4.90 1.06 -9.93
CA ASN A 133 -6.34 1.14 -10.22
C ASN A 133 -6.96 -0.26 -10.20
N ILE A 134 -7.30 -0.76 -9.03
CA ILE A 134 -8.00 -2.02 -8.83
C ILE A 134 -9.18 -1.82 -7.87
N ARG A 135 -10.20 -2.67 -8.00
CA ARG A 135 -11.50 -2.53 -7.32
C ARG A 135 -11.36 -2.28 -5.81
N ARG A 136 -10.56 -3.07 -5.10
CA ARG A 136 -10.41 -2.93 -3.65
C ARG A 136 -9.77 -1.61 -3.18
N LYS A 137 -9.09 -0.88 -4.07
CA LYS A 137 -8.50 0.43 -3.78
C LYS A 137 -9.48 1.59 -3.90
N GLN A 138 -10.68 1.33 -4.39
CA GLN A 138 -11.81 2.26 -4.46
C GLN A 138 -11.49 3.63 -5.11
N PRO A 139 -10.76 3.66 -6.25
CA PRO A 139 -10.35 4.94 -6.85
C PRO A 139 -11.54 5.79 -7.33
N GLY A 140 -12.64 5.16 -7.75
CA GLY A 140 -13.86 5.86 -8.16
C GLY A 140 -14.55 6.56 -6.99
N ASP A 141 -14.63 5.90 -5.84
CA ASP A 141 -15.19 6.47 -4.61
C ASP A 141 -14.35 7.64 -4.10
N LEU A 142 -13.03 7.58 -4.29
CA LEU A 142 -12.15 8.70 -3.97
C LEU A 142 -12.41 9.91 -4.86
N ILE A 143 -12.64 9.72 -6.17
CA ILE A 143 -13.02 10.82 -7.08
C ILE A 143 -14.34 11.47 -6.63
N LEU A 144 -15.33 10.67 -6.24
CA LEU A 144 -16.60 11.15 -5.71
C LEU A 144 -16.41 11.90 -4.37
N ALA A 145 -15.62 11.35 -3.46
CA ALA A 145 -15.30 11.99 -2.18
C ALA A 145 -14.60 13.34 -2.39
N PHE A 146 -13.68 13.42 -3.35
CA PHE A 146 -13.03 14.67 -3.71
C PHE A 146 -14.01 15.69 -4.31
N LYS A 147 -14.97 15.24 -5.10
CA LYS A 147 -16.08 16.10 -5.58
C LYS A 147 -16.88 16.67 -4.39
N HIS A 148 -17.29 15.83 -3.45
CA HIS A 148 -18.01 16.29 -2.25
C HIS A 148 -17.18 17.26 -1.40
N PHE A 149 -15.88 17.07 -1.31
CA PHE A 149 -14.98 18.03 -0.67
C PHE A 149 -15.00 19.37 -1.40
N CYS A 150 -14.84 19.39 -2.72
CA CYS A 150 -14.89 20.61 -3.53
C CYS A 150 -16.22 21.34 -3.41
N ASP A 151 -17.35 20.63 -3.31
CA ASP A 151 -18.69 21.21 -3.17
C ASP A 151 -18.91 21.96 -1.86
N GLN A 152 -18.07 21.71 -0.84
CA GLN A 152 -18.13 22.43 0.43
C GLN A 152 -17.29 23.72 0.44
N LEU A 153 -16.55 23.97 -0.63
CA LEU A 153 -15.66 25.12 -0.78
C LEU A 153 -16.32 26.21 -1.64
N THR A 154 -15.79 27.42 -1.55
CA THR A 154 -16.15 28.43 -2.55
C THR A 154 -15.61 28.02 -3.93
N PRO A 155 -16.23 28.47 -5.05
CA PRO A 155 -15.73 28.16 -6.39
C PRO A 155 -14.25 28.53 -6.59
N GLU A 156 -13.80 29.63 -5.99
CA GLU A 156 -12.43 30.08 -6.04
C GLU A 156 -11.49 29.09 -5.31
N GLN A 157 -11.85 28.67 -4.11
CA GLN A 157 -11.09 27.69 -3.34
C GLN A 157 -11.06 26.33 -4.04
N ALA A 158 -12.22 25.85 -4.52
CA ALA A 158 -12.33 24.57 -5.23
C ALA A 158 -11.44 24.54 -6.48
N SER A 159 -11.37 25.65 -7.23
CA SER A 159 -10.52 25.75 -8.43
C SER A 159 -9.04 25.66 -8.15
N LYS A 160 -8.61 25.86 -6.89
CA LYS A 160 -7.22 25.75 -6.42
C LYS A 160 -6.89 24.39 -5.81
N CYS A 161 -7.86 23.48 -5.72
CA CYS A 161 -7.67 22.12 -5.24
C CYS A 161 -7.46 21.14 -6.39
N ALA A 162 -6.62 20.12 -6.19
CA ALA A 162 -6.50 19.00 -7.12
C ALA A 162 -6.43 17.65 -6.39
N LEU A 163 -6.98 16.62 -7.02
CA LEU A 163 -6.70 15.22 -6.71
C LEU A 163 -5.66 14.70 -7.70
N LEU A 164 -4.44 14.50 -7.23
CA LEU A 164 -3.36 13.89 -8.00
C LEU A 164 -3.39 12.38 -7.80
N MET A 165 -3.66 11.63 -8.86
CA MET A 165 -3.71 10.17 -8.84
C MET A 165 -2.52 9.60 -9.64
N HIS A 166 -1.58 8.97 -8.93
CA HIS A 166 -0.48 8.24 -9.57
C HIS A 166 -0.92 6.80 -9.81
N THR A 167 -1.41 6.53 -11.02
CA THR A 167 -2.01 5.24 -11.39
C THR A 167 -2.24 5.15 -12.89
N GLN A 168 -2.56 3.94 -13.38
CA GLN A 168 -3.11 3.77 -14.73
C GLN A 168 -4.58 4.20 -14.75
N ILE A 169 -4.98 4.93 -15.82
CA ILE A 169 -6.37 5.40 -15.96
C ILE A 169 -7.34 4.23 -16.12
N SER A 170 -6.91 3.16 -16.81
CA SER A 170 -7.69 1.93 -17.00
C SER A 170 -6.85 0.72 -16.59
N ASP A 171 -7.47 -0.26 -15.91
CA ASP A 171 -6.87 -1.54 -15.52
C ASP A 171 -7.96 -2.63 -15.62
N ASP A 172 -7.60 -3.82 -16.09
CA ASP A 172 -8.54 -4.94 -16.25
C ASP A 172 -9.22 -5.35 -14.94
N ASN A 173 -8.58 -5.13 -13.79
CA ASN A 173 -9.11 -5.38 -12.46
C ASN A 173 -9.68 -4.14 -11.77
N GLY A 174 -9.80 -3.05 -12.51
CA GLY A 174 -10.23 -1.76 -12.02
C GLY A 174 -11.39 -1.17 -12.82
N THR A 175 -11.27 0.11 -13.16
CA THR A 175 -12.27 0.84 -13.93
C THR A 175 -11.61 1.87 -14.86
N ASP A 176 -12.39 2.44 -15.78
CA ASP A 176 -11.98 3.63 -16.54
C ASP A 176 -12.18 4.89 -15.67
N LEU A 177 -11.09 5.37 -15.09
CA LEU A 177 -11.10 6.53 -14.20
C LEU A 177 -11.43 7.84 -14.92
N MET A 178 -11.18 7.92 -16.23
CA MET A 178 -11.57 9.10 -17.00
C MET A 178 -13.08 9.15 -17.18
N ALA A 179 -13.72 8.01 -17.47
CA ALA A 179 -15.17 7.93 -17.52
C ALA A 179 -15.81 8.25 -16.17
N VAL A 180 -15.25 7.70 -15.07
CA VAL A 180 -15.70 8.01 -13.70
C VAL A 180 -15.56 9.49 -13.38
N LYS A 181 -14.39 10.11 -13.66
CA LYS A 181 -14.17 11.54 -13.48
C LYS A 181 -15.18 12.38 -14.24
N ASN A 182 -15.43 12.05 -15.51
CA ASN A 182 -16.35 12.82 -16.35
C ASN A 182 -17.82 12.68 -15.89
N ALA A 183 -18.19 11.52 -15.34
CA ALA A 183 -19.54 11.27 -14.84
C ALA A 183 -19.80 11.88 -13.45
N LEU A 184 -18.85 11.78 -12.52
CA LEU A 184 -19.07 12.12 -11.12
C LEU A 184 -18.47 13.47 -10.71
N ALA A 185 -17.39 13.91 -11.33
CA ALA A 185 -16.62 15.08 -10.95
C ALA A 185 -16.14 15.89 -12.17
N PRO A 186 -17.04 16.23 -13.15
CA PRO A 186 -16.63 16.87 -14.40
C PRO A 186 -15.86 18.18 -14.18
N ASP A 187 -16.26 18.94 -13.18
CA ASP A 187 -15.72 20.27 -12.87
C ASP A 187 -14.53 20.25 -11.90
N CYS A 188 -14.18 19.08 -11.35
CA CYS A 188 -13.08 18.95 -10.44
C CYS A 188 -11.74 18.73 -11.17
N ASN A 189 -10.67 19.27 -10.59
CA ASN A 189 -9.33 19.10 -11.10
C ASN A 189 -8.75 17.77 -10.61
N VAL A 190 -8.97 16.70 -11.41
CA VAL A 190 -8.38 15.37 -11.19
C VAL A 190 -7.24 15.17 -12.19
N ILE A 191 -6.04 15.04 -11.68
CA ILE A 191 -4.79 14.93 -12.46
C ILE A 191 -4.30 13.47 -12.39
N PHE A 192 -4.10 12.85 -13.56
CA PHE A 192 -3.56 11.50 -13.64
C PHE A 192 -2.09 11.51 -14.00
N SER A 193 -1.27 10.89 -13.17
CA SER A 193 0.13 10.57 -13.42
C SER A 193 0.24 9.09 -13.79
N THR A 194 0.28 8.79 -15.09
CA THR A 194 0.14 7.42 -15.61
C THR A 194 1.48 6.72 -15.90
N ASN A 195 2.54 7.48 -16.05
CA ASN A 195 3.87 6.92 -16.31
C ASN A 195 4.56 6.57 -14.99
N GLY A 196 5.31 5.46 -14.98
CA GLY A 196 6.21 5.17 -13.88
C GLY A 196 7.21 6.32 -13.68
N VAL A 197 7.36 6.77 -12.44
CA VAL A 197 8.29 7.84 -12.08
C VAL A 197 9.43 7.30 -11.22
N ALA A 198 10.58 7.96 -11.26
CA ALA A 198 11.69 7.65 -10.37
C ALA A 198 11.26 7.87 -8.89
N PRO A 199 11.80 7.10 -7.93
CA PRO A 199 11.47 7.29 -6.50
C PRO A 199 11.64 8.73 -6.01
N LYS A 200 12.63 9.47 -6.53
CA LYS A 200 12.83 10.89 -6.25
C LYS A 200 11.61 11.74 -6.62
N ILE A 201 11.03 11.51 -7.79
CA ILE A 201 9.85 12.26 -8.26
C ILE A 201 8.60 11.85 -7.46
N LEU A 202 8.50 10.58 -7.07
CA LEU A 202 7.43 10.12 -6.18
C LEU A 202 7.52 10.78 -4.81
N ASN A 203 8.75 10.94 -4.27
CA ASN A 203 8.97 11.70 -3.04
C ASN A 203 8.57 13.19 -3.21
N PHE A 204 8.79 13.78 -4.38
CA PHE A 204 8.32 15.15 -4.68
C PHE A 204 6.79 15.24 -4.64
N TYR A 205 6.09 14.23 -5.20
CA TYR A 205 4.62 14.18 -5.13
C TYR A 205 4.11 14.15 -3.69
N TYR A 206 4.71 13.32 -2.83
CA TYR A 206 4.35 13.31 -1.41
C TYR A 206 4.60 14.69 -0.77
N ASN A 207 5.81 15.22 -0.88
CA ASN A 207 6.21 16.48 -0.22
C ASN A 207 5.43 17.72 -0.70
N MET A 208 4.93 17.74 -1.94
CA MET A 208 4.13 18.87 -2.42
C MET A 208 2.64 18.75 -2.11
N SER A 209 2.21 17.61 -1.60
CA SER A 209 0.80 17.31 -1.31
C SER A 209 0.44 17.69 0.12
N ALA A 210 -0.80 18.17 0.31
CA ALA A 210 -1.33 18.49 1.62
C ALA A 210 -1.66 17.24 2.45
N THR A 211 -2.08 16.17 1.76
CA THR A 211 -2.39 14.87 2.37
C THR A 211 -2.33 13.76 1.34
N THR A 212 -2.02 12.55 1.80
CA THR A 212 -2.17 11.31 1.02
C THR A 212 -3.40 10.55 1.51
N VAL A 213 -4.19 10.00 0.58
CA VAL A 213 -5.41 9.28 0.90
C VAL A 213 -5.30 7.81 0.48
N ASN A 214 -5.75 6.89 1.33
CA ASN A 214 -5.91 5.48 0.99
C ASN A 214 -7.20 4.93 1.63
N ILE A 215 -8.24 4.77 0.82
CA ILE A 215 -9.56 4.26 1.24
C ILE A 215 -9.79 2.81 0.82
N ALA A 216 -8.73 2.04 0.63
CA ALA A 216 -8.84 0.63 0.27
C ALA A 216 -9.79 -0.13 1.24
N SER A 217 -10.60 -1.05 0.71
CA SER A 217 -11.47 -1.91 1.52
C SER A 217 -10.66 -2.93 2.33
N ASN A 218 -9.53 -3.35 1.79
CA ASN A 218 -8.57 -4.23 2.46
C ASN A 218 -7.16 -3.96 1.94
N GLU A 219 -6.18 -4.08 2.84
CA GLU A 219 -4.79 -3.74 2.57
C GLU A 219 -3.85 -4.54 3.47
N GLY A 220 -2.88 -5.24 2.86
CA GLY A 220 -1.87 -5.98 3.62
C GLY A 220 -0.98 -5.07 4.45
N PHE A 221 -0.39 -4.08 3.80
CA PHE A 221 0.43 -3.05 4.45
C PHE A 221 0.06 -1.64 3.99
N GLY A 222 -0.06 -1.42 2.66
CA GLY A 222 -0.35 -0.12 2.09
C GLY A 222 0.85 0.81 2.07
N ILE A 223 1.93 0.42 1.41
CA ILE A 223 3.23 1.09 1.44
C ILE A 223 3.15 2.63 1.24
N SER A 224 2.18 3.11 0.49
CA SER A 224 1.99 4.54 0.22
C SER A 224 1.77 5.40 1.47
N TRP A 225 1.14 4.87 2.53
CA TRP A 225 1.00 5.62 3.78
C TRP A 225 2.36 5.77 4.50
N CYS A 226 3.18 4.72 4.44
CA CYS A 226 4.50 4.74 5.06
C CYS A 226 5.44 5.71 4.32
N GLU A 227 5.43 5.68 2.98
CA GLU A 227 6.16 6.64 2.14
C GLU A 227 5.72 8.08 2.44
N SER A 228 4.40 8.30 2.58
CA SER A 228 3.82 9.61 2.90
C SER A 228 4.32 10.15 4.25
N LEU A 229 4.29 9.33 5.31
CA LEU A 229 4.76 9.74 6.64
C LEU A 229 6.27 10.01 6.66
N HIS A 230 7.07 9.22 5.94
CA HIS A 230 8.50 9.51 5.76
C HIS A 230 8.74 10.84 5.03
N ALA A 231 7.89 11.19 4.08
CA ALA A 231 7.90 12.48 3.41
C ALA A 231 7.38 13.65 4.28
N GLY A 232 6.88 13.37 5.47
CA GLY A 232 6.28 14.37 6.37
C GLY A 232 4.86 14.79 5.97
N THR A 233 4.20 14.05 5.09
CA THR A 233 2.86 14.35 4.58
C THR A 233 1.80 13.59 5.37
N PRO A 234 0.77 14.27 5.92
CA PRO A 234 -0.33 13.63 6.63
C PRO A 234 -1.07 12.60 5.78
N ILE A 235 -1.68 11.61 6.45
CA ILE A 235 -2.45 10.55 5.80
C ILE A 235 -3.92 10.55 6.22
N ILE A 236 -4.79 10.17 5.29
CA ILE A 236 -6.19 9.84 5.55
C ILE A 236 -6.39 8.40 5.08
N ASN A 237 -6.57 7.48 6.01
CA ASN A 237 -6.67 6.07 5.72
C ASN A 237 -8.00 5.47 6.23
N ASN A 238 -8.53 4.49 5.48
CA ASN A 238 -9.55 3.60 6.01
C ASN A 238 -8.96 2.69 7.10
N SER A 239 -9.72 2.43 8.17
CA SER A 239 -9.29 1.55 9.27
C SER A 239 -9.40 0.08 8.86
N THR A 240 -8.40 -0.44 8.14
CA THR A 240 -8.37 -1.84 7.68
C THR A 240 -6.93 -2.33 7.53
N GLY A 241 -6.68 -3.60 7.86
CA GLY A 241 -5.40 -4.28 7.65
C GLY A 241 -4.20 -3.50 8.16
N GLY A 242 -3.15 -3.44 7.35
CA GLY A 242 -1.92 -2.70 7.65
C GLY A 242 -2.09 -1.18 7.71
N LEU A 243 -3.20 -0.63 7.20
CA LEU A 243 -3.51 0.79 7.37
C LEU A 243 -3.78 1.15 8.84
N GLN A 244 -4.37 0.22 9.61
CA GLN A 244 -4.55 0.39 11.05
C GLN A 244 -3.20 0.49 11.78
N ASP A 245 -2.27 -0.39 11.45
CA ASP A 245 -0.92 -0.38 12.05
C ASP A 245 -0.23 0.97 11.82
N GLY A 246 -0.39 1.53 10.60
CA GLY A 246 0.17 2.83 10.24
C GLY A 246 -0.46 4.01 10.98
N CYS A 247 -1.74 3.94 11.25
CA CYS A 247 -2.47 4.96 12.00
C CYS A 247 -2.37 4.80 13.52
N ARG A 248 -1.73 3.74 14.01
CA ARG A 248 -1.63 3.38 15.42
C ARG A 248 -2.99 3.28 16.13
N PHE A 249 -4.00 2.79 15.43
CA PHE A 249 -5.24 2.39 16.10
C PHE A 249 -4.92 1.17 16.96
N GLU A 250 -4.97 1.34 18.27
CA GLU A 250 -4.98 0.25 19.23
C GLU A 250 -6.45 -0.12 19.41
N ASP A 251 -6.83 -1.37 19.09
CA ASP A 251 -8.09 -1.87 19.55
C ASP A 251 -8.03 -1.96 21.09
N GLU A 252 -8.91 -1.25 21.76
CA GLU A 252 -9.08 -1.31 23.22
C GLU A 252 -9.72 -2.65 23.68
N ASN A 253 -9.41 -3.76 22.98
CA ASN A 253 -9.92 -5.09 23.32
C ASN A 253 -8.81 -6.13 23.38
#